data_db7a8e29905cd5ffafb90de4c4f81a6f
#
_entry.id   db7a8e29905cd5ffafb90de4c4f81a6f
#
_cell.length_a   1.000
_cell.length_b   1.000
_cell.length_c   1.000
_cell.angle_alpha   90.00
_cell.angle_beta   90.00
_cell.angle_gamma   90.00
#
_symmetry.space_group_name_H-M   'P 1'
#
loop_
_entity.id
_entity.type
_entity.pdbx_description
1 polymer ?
#
loop_
_entity_poly.entity_id
_entity_poly.type
_entity_poly.pdbx_seq_one_letter_code
_entity_poly.pdbx_strand_id
1 'polypeptide(L)'
;FPGFPDGIEGHEILSRLTADAIRYGVEVEHGRVVDLRERDDGLFAATTASGKTVAARRVIVATGVVDNVPDVEGLNDLIARGLIRVCPVCVGFEVTEKPIAVFGPAERVLHKALFLRGFSRDLTLLCTDDVACPADMAAALKKAGVELPVECVDTLRAEGDAIVAKMKSGKEKRVASIYAAMGSRPRSELYTELGGAL
;
A
#
# COMPACT_ATOMS: atom_id res chain seq x y z
N PHE A 1 4.95 5.55 -15.09
CA PHE A 1 3.59 5.56 -15.67
C PHE A 1 3.70 5.59 -17.19
N PRO A 2 2.93 4.77 -17.94
CA PRO A 2 3.00 4.76 -19.40
C PRO A 2 2.80 6.14 -20.02
N GLY A 3 3.63 6.51 -21.01
CA GLY A 3 3.60 7.83 -21.65
C GLY A 3 4.46 8.90 -20.97
N PHE A 4 5.12 8.56 -19.85
CA PHE A 4 6.00 9.48 -19.12
C PHE A 4 7.37 8.79 -18.89
N PRO A 5 8.29 8.83 -19.88
CA PRO A 5 9.56 8.10 -19.79
C PRO A 5 10.46 8.59 -18.64
N ASP A 6 10.36 9.86 -18.27
CA ASP A 6 11.12 10.46 -17.18
C ASP A 6 10.39 10.38 -15.82
N GLY A 7 9.26 9.66 -15.78
CA GLY A 7 8.36 9.62 -14.62
C GLY A 7 7.40 10.81 -14.57
N ILE A 8 6.49 10.77 -13.62
CA ILE A 8 5.54 11.83 -13.33
C ILE A 8 5.07 11.70 -11.88
N GLU A 9 4.95 12.81 -11.17
CA GLU A 9 4.42 12.84 -9.82
C GLU A 9 2.94 12.48 -9.78
N GLY A 10 2.53 11.69 -8.77
CA GLY A 10 1.15 11.20 -8.68
C GLY A 10 0.11 12.31 -8.59
N HIS A 11 0.42 13.40 -7.89
CA HIS A 11 -0.46 14.57 -7.79
C HIS A 11 -0.64 15.29 -9.14
N GLU A 12 0.37 15.30 -10.01
CA GLU A 12 0.27 15.87 -11.35
C GLU A 12 -0.61 15.04 -12.26
N ILE A 13 -0.51 13.70 -12.19
CA ILE A 13 -1.44 12.81 -12.91
C ILE A 13 -2.87 13.08 -12.49
N LEU A 14 -3.15 13.14 -11.19
CA LEU A 14 -4.48 13.42 -10.66
C LEU A 14 -5.01 14.77 -11.12
N SER A 15 -4.15 15.80 -11.12
CA SER A 15 -4.51 17.14 -11.63
C SER A 15 -4.90 17.09 -13.10
N ARG A 16 -4.14 16.41 -13.94
CA ARG A 16 -4.45 16.26 -15.38
C ARG A 16 -5.73 15.49 -15.61
N LEU A 17 -5.95 14.39 -14.89
CA LEU A 17 -7.20 13.61 -14.99
C LEU A 17 -8.42 14.43 -14.55
N THR A 18 -8.27 15.24 -13.50
CA THR A 18 -9.32 16.15 -13.04
C THR A 18 -9.63 17.21 -14.09
N ALA A 19 -8.61 17.83 -14.69
CA ALA A 19 -8.78 18.81 -15.76
C ALA A 19 -9.48 18.21 -16.98
N ASP A 20 -9.14 16.98 -17.34
CA ASP A 20 -9.82 16.26 -18.43
C ASP A 20 -11.29 16.00 -18.10
N ALA A 21 -11.61 15.55 -16.90
CA ALA A 21 -12.99 15.33 -16.47
C ALA A 21 -13.81 16.63 -16.57
N ILE A 22 -13.27 17.74 -16.08
CA ILE A 22 -13.92 19.06 -16.15
C ILE A 22 -14.13 19.50 -17.61
N ARG A 23 -13.15 19.26 -18.49
CA ARG A 23 -13.24 19.57 -19.92
C ARG A 23 -14.43 18.86 -20.60
N TYR A 24 -14.78 17.67 -20.13
CA TYR A 24 -15.94 16.92 -20.61
C TYR A 24 -17.23 17.20 -19.83
N GLY A 25 -17.26 18.27 -19.03
CA GLY A 25 -18.47 18.74 -18.34
C GLY A 25 -18.76 18.03 -17.01
N VAL A 26 -17.77 17.34 -16.42
CA VAL A 26 -17.92 16.74 -15.10
C VAL A 26 -17.74 17.81 -14.04
N GLU A 27 -18.69 17.91 -13.10
CA GLU A 27 -18.53 18.70 -11.89
C GLU A 27 -17.71 17.90 -10.87
N VAL A 28 -16.56 18.44 -10.47
CA VAL A 28 -15.69 17.82 -9.49
C VAL A 28 -15.81 18.55 -8.16
N GLU A 29 -16.25 17.84 -7.13
CA GLU A 29 -16.35 18.38 -5.77
C GLU A 29 -15.40 17.61 -4.83
N HIS A 30 -14.70 18.36 -3.99
CA HIS A 30 -13.90 17.79 -2.92
C HIS A 30 -14.76 17.58 -1.67
N GLY A 31 -14.82 16.33 -1.22
CA GLY A 31 -15.61 15.98 -0.05
C GLY A 31 -15.61 14.49 0.23
N ARG A 32 -16.09 14.12 1.39
CA ARG A 32 -16.25 12.72 1.78
C ARG A 32 -17.74 12.39 1.81
N VAL A 33 -18.15 11.42 1.01
CA VAL A 33 -19.48 10.81 1.12
C VAL A 33 -19.48 9.91 2.35
N VAL A 34 -20.48 10.09 3.21
CA VAL A 34 -20.63 9.36 4.48
C VAL A 34 -21.90 8.53 4.55
N ASP A 35 -22.84 8.75 3.61
CA ASP A 35 -24.07 7.97 3.51
C ASP A 35 -24.43 7.81 2.03
N LEU A 36 -24.84 6.61 1.65
CA LEU A 36 -25.34 6.29 0.32
C LEU A 36 -26.54 5.36 0.45
N ARG A 37 -27.72 5.78 -0.04
CA ARG A 37 -28.94 5.00 0.06
C ARG A 37 -29.77 5.06 -1.21
N GLU A 38 -30.52 4.02 -1.49
CA GLU A 38 -31.60 4.04 -2.47
C GLU A 38 -32.82 4.72 -1.88
N ARG A 39 -33.50 5.52 -2.69
CA ARG A 39 -34.71 6.24 -2.35
C ARG A 39 -35.94 5.52 -2.91
N ASP A 40 -37.10 5.82 -2.38
CA ASP A 40 -38.39 5.23 -2.84
C ASP A 40 -38.70 5.53 -4.31
N ASP A 41 -38.13 6.60 -4.87
CA ASP A 41 -38.26 6.98 -6.26
C ASP A 41 -37.27 6.28 -7.22
N GLY A 42 -36.48 5.32 -6.69
CA GLY A 42 -35.47 4.56 -7.46
C GLY A 42 -34.19 5.36 -7.77
N LEU A 43 -34.02 6.53 -7.19
CA LEU A 43 -32.77 7.29 -7.25
C LEU A 43 -31.87 6.92 -6.06
N PHE A 44 -30.58 7.10 -6.24
CA PHE A 44 -29.61 7.05 -5.16
C PHE A 44 -29.39 8.44 -4.59
N ALA A 45 -29.31 8.55 -3.25
CA ALA A 45 -28.93 9.76 -2.54
C ALA A 45 -27.57 9.56 -1.86
N ALA A 46 -26.60 10.37 -2.24
CA ALA A 46 -25.27 10.41 -1.62
C ALA A 46 -25.16 11.66 -0.75
N THR A 47 -24.86 11.48 0.54
CA THR A 47 -24.71 12.58 1.50
C THR A 47 -23.27 12.73 1.91
N THR A 48 -22.76 13.95 1.82
CA THR A 48 -21.39 14.28 2.25
C THR A 48 -21.30 14.58 3.74
N ALA A 49 -20.09 14.54 4.30
CA ALA A 49 -19.82 14.93 5.68
C ALA A 49 -20.20 16.39 6.00
N SER A 50 -20.31 17.26 4.99
CA SER A 50 -20.81 18.64 5.16
C SER A 50 -22.34 18.75 5.16
N GLY A 51 -23.06 17.63 4.98
CA GLY A 51 -24.52 17.59 4.93
C GLY A 51 -25.14 17.85 3.56
N LYS A 52 -24.32 18.09 2.52
CA LYS A 52 -24.83 18.21 1.14
C LYS A 52 -25.28 16.84 0.64
N THR A 53 -26.47 16.77 0.06
CA THR A 53 -27.01 15.55 -0.56
C THR A 53 -27.15 15.75 -2.06
N VAL A 54 -26.69 14.77 -2.83
CA VAL A 54 -26.81 14.71 -4.29
C VAL A 54 -27.64 13.49 -4.66
N ALA A 55 -28.60 13.63 -5.56
CA ALA A 55 -29.40 12.53 -6.08
C ALA A 55 -28.92 12.15 -7.48
N ALA A 56 -28.82 10.85 -7.76
CA ALA A 56 -28.39 10.33 -9.05
C ALA A 56 -29.14 9.04 -9.42
N ARG A 57 -29.33 8.82 -10.72
CA ARG A 57 -29.92 7.57 -11.23
C ARG A 57 -28.98 6.37 -11.13
N ARG A 58 -27.68 6.62 -11.11
CA ARG A 58 -26.62 5.60 -11.02
C ARG A 58 -25.46 6.17 -10.23
N VAL A 59 -24.79 5.32 -9.50
CA VAL A 59 -23.58 5.66 -8.72
C VAL A 59 -22.47 4.67 -9.07
N ILE A 60 -21.28 5.18 -9.27
CA ILE A 60 -20.06 4.37 -9.37
C ILE A 60 -19.28 4.56 -8.07
N VAL A 61 -19.15 3.48 -7.29
CA VAL A 61 -18.35 3.47 -6.06
C VAL A 61 -16.91 3.15 -6.44
N ALA A 62 -16.06 4.16 -6.49
CA ALA A 62 -14.64 4.05 -6.84
C ALA A 62 -13.75 4.57 -5.69
N THR A 63 -14.04 4.13 -4.47
CA THR A 63 -13.46 4.62 -3.21
C THR A 63 -12.06 4.10 -2.90
N GLY A 64 -11.59 3.13 -3.69
CA GLY A 64 -10.23 2.58 -3.60
C GLY A 64 -9.97 1.76 -2.34
N VAL A 65 -8.70 1.70 -1.96
CA VAL A 65 -8.20 0.93 -0.81
C VAL A 65 -7.33 1.80 0.09
N VAL A 66 -7.15 1.36 1.32
CA VAL A 66 -6.15 1.91 2.26
C VAL A 66 -5.13 0.83 2.52
N ASP A 67 -3.88 1.08 2.19
CA ASP A 67 -2.79 0.19 2.53
C ASP A 67 -2.49 0.25 4.02
N ASN A 68 -2.28 -0.91 4.64
CA ASN A 68 -1.76 -0.97 5.98
C ASN A 68 -0.24 -0.77 5.92
N VAL A 69 0.26 0.13 6.73
CA VAL A 69 1.66 0.55 6.75
C VAL A 69 2.21 0.47 8.18
N PRO A 70 3.55 0.37 8.36
CA PRO A 70 4.13 0.34 9.70
C PRO A 70 3.87 1.64 10.46
N ASP A 71 3.74 1.53 11.77
CA ASP A 71 3.72 2.67 12.67
C ASP A 71 5.17 3.16 12.86
N VAL A 72 5.48 4.28 12.22
CA VAL A 72 6.81 4.89 12.25
C VAL A 72 6.67 6.41 12.14
N GLU A 73 7.49 7.12 12.91
CA GLU A 73 7.52 8.59 12.88
C GLU A 73 7.87 9.10 11.48
N GLY A 74 7.13 10.12 11.02
CA GLY A 74 7.36 10.73 9.70
C GLY A 74 6.92 9.86 8.51
N LEU A 75 6.02 8.91 8.70
CA LEU A 75 5.59 7.93 7.70
C LEU A 75 5.32 8.53 6.31
N ASN A 76 4.60 9.66 6.23
CA ASN A 76 4.26 10.28 4.94
C ASN A 76 5.52 10.78 4.20
N ASP A 77 6.49 11.34 4.90
CA ASP A 77 7.79 11.72 4.34
C ASP A 77 8.56 10.50 3.87
N LEU A 78 8.58 9.43 4.67
CA LEU A 78 9.26 8.18 4.32
C LEU A 78 8.66 7.51 3.08
N ILE A 79 7.34 7.59 2.90
CA ILE A 79 6.66 7.11 1.69
C ILE A 79 7.03 8.01 0.50
N ALA A 80 6.96 9.33 0.64
CA ALA A 80 7.29 10.27 -0.41
C ALA A 80 8.75 10.11 -0.90
N ARG A 81 9.67 9.81 0.00
CA ARG A 81 11.08 9.54 -0.30
C ARG A 81 11.36 8.11 -0.78
N GLY A 82 10.35 7.25 -0.85
CA GLY A 82 10.49 5.86 -1.27
C GLY A 82 11.25 4.97 -0.28
N LEU A 83 11.37 5.38 0.98
CA LEU A 83 11.96 4.57 2.04
C LEU A 83 10.98 3.52 2.56
N ILE A 84 9.68 3.82 2.55
CA ILE A 84 8.60 2.87 2.78
C ILE A 84 7.77 2.74 1.51
N ARG A 85 7.58 1.52 1.07
CA ARG A 85 6.90 1.16 -0.19
C ARG A 85 5.85 0.09 0.09
N VAL A 86 4.76 0.08 -0.68
CA VAL A 86 3.69 -0.93 -0.53
C VAL A 86 3.57 -1.84 -1.74
N CYS A 87 3.77 -1.31 -2.94
CA CYS A 87 3.55 -2.00 -4.20
C CYS A 87 4.89 -2.45 -4.85
N PRO A 88 5.28 -3.72 -4.75
CA PRO A 88 6.52 -4.20 -5.39
C PRO A 88 6.44 -4.23 -6.91
N VAL A 89 5.25 -4.45 -7.48
CA VAL A 89 5.03 -4.44 -8.94
C VAL A 89 5.24 -3.04 -9.51
N CYS A 90 4.82 -2.00 -8.77
CA CYS A 90 4.87 -0.62 -9.24
C CYS A 90 6.30 -0.05 -9.22
N VAL A 91 7.09 -0.38 -8.19
CA VAL A 91 8.36 0.31 -7.88
C VAL A 91 9.51 -0.65 -7.53
N GLY A 92 9.36 -1.96 -7.78
CA GLY A 92 10.42 -2.95 -7.50
C GLY A 92 11.69 -2.68 -8.28
N PHE A 93 11.56 -2.20 -9.52
CA PHE A 93 12.72 -1.89 -10.37
C PHE A 93 13.63 -0.80 -9.79
N GLU A 94 13.07 0.18 -9.07
CA GLU A 94 13.84 1.29 -8.47
C GLU A 94 14.80 0.86 -7.35
N VAL A 95 14.60 -0.33 -6.79
CA VAL A 95 15.43 -0.91 -5.73
C VAL A 95 16.30 -2.08 -6.21
N THR A 96 16.47 -2.21 -7.52
CA THR A 96 17.33 -3.24 -8.11
C THR A 96 18.75 -3.16 -7.49
N GLU A 97 19.25 -4.32 -7.04
CA GLU A 97 20.55 -4.51 -6.39
C GLU A 97 20.79 -3.69 -5.09
N LYS A 98 19.74 -3.05 -4.52
CA LYS A 98 19.85 -2.35 -3.24
C LYS A 98 19.47 -3.27 -2.08
N PRO A 99 20.04 -3.06 -0.87
CA PRO A 99 19.58 -3.76 0.32
C PRO A 99 18.15 -3.32 0.66
N ILE A 100 17.22 -4.25 0.71
CA ILE A 100 15.82 -4.00 0.99
C ILE A 100 15.29 -4.94 2.08
N ALA A 101 14.18 -4.55 2.70
CA ALA A 101 13.48 -5.43 3.63
C ALA A 101 12.01 -5.58 3.25
N VAL A 102 11.41 -6.70 3.62
CA VAL A 102 9.97 -6.92 3.61
C VAL A 102 9.49 -6.97 5.06
N PHE A 103 8.48 -6.17 5.39
CA PHE A 103 7.99 -6.00 6.76
C PHE A 103 6.49 -6.27 6.87
N GLY A 104 6.09 -7.08 7.84
CA GLY A 104 4.69 -7.38 8.12
C GLY A 104 4.48 -8.74 8.78
N PRO A 105 3.25 -9.26 8.82
CA PRO A 105 2.97 -10.62 9.26
C PRO A 105 3.72 -11.66 8.45
N ALA A 106 4.24 -12.72 9.09
CA ALA A 106 5.14 -13.71 8.50
C ALA A 106 4.63 -14.25 7.16
N GLU A 107 3.38 -14.72 7.11
CA GLU A 107 2.77 -15.25 5.88
C GLU A 107 2.87 -14.29 4.69
N ARG A 108 2.58 -13.01 4.90
CA ARG A 108 2.60 -11.98 3.85
C ARG A 108 4.03 -11.60 3.44
N VAL A 109 4.94 -11.55 4.42
CA VAL A 109 6.37 -11.28 4.20
C VAL A 109 6.97 -12.33 3.27
N LEU A 110 6.71 -13.61 3.51
CA LEU A 110 7.26 -14.73 2.77
C LEU A 110 6.86 -14.69 1.29
N HIS A 111 5.59 -14.44 0.98
CA HIS A 111 5.10 -14.34 -0.39
C HIS A 111 5.69 -13.13 -1.13
N LYS A 112 5.70 -11.97 -0.50
CA LYS A 112 6.24 -10.74 -1.10
C LYS A 112 7.75 -10.83 -1.32
N ALA A 113 8.47 -11.54 -0.45
CA ALA A 113 9.90 -11.76 -0.55
C ALA A 113 10.29 -12.52 -1.80
N LEU A 114 9.58 -13.57 -2.16
CA LEU A 114 9.84 -14.34 -3.39
C LEU A 114 9.75 -13.46 -4.64
N PHE A 115 8.79 -12.56 -4.68
CA PHE A 115 8.66 -11.61 -5.79
C PHE A 115 9.82 -10.61 -5.83
N LEU A 116 10.12 -9.99 -4.67
CA LEU A 116 11.18 -8.96 -4.58
C LEU A 116 12.59 -9.51 -4.77
N ARG A 117 12.77 -10.82 -4.56
CA ARG A 117 14.03 -11.49 -4.84
C ARG A 117 14.48 -11.39 -6.31
N GLY A 118 13.53 -11.15 -7.24
CA GLY A 118 13.81 -10.86 -8.64
C GLY A 118 14.51 -9.52 -8.88
N PHE A 119 14.42 -8.59 -7.91
CA PHE A 119 15.01 -7.25 -8.01
C PHE A 119 16.27 -7.09 -7.14
N SER A 120 16.29 -7.70 -5.96
CA SER A 120 17.45 -7.59 -5.06
C SER A 120 17.85 -8.93 -4.46
N ARG A 121 19.19 -9.10 -4.33
CA ARG A 121 19.80 -10.24 -3.66
C ARG A 121 20.00 -9.99 -2.15
N ASP A 122 20.13 -8.74 -1.73
CA ASP A 122 20.21 -8.35 -0.32
C ASP A 122 18.80 -8.06 0.21
N LEU A 123 18.10 -9.14 0.57
CA LEU A 123 16.71 -9.12 1.02
C LEU A 123 16.63 -9.60 2.47
N THR A 124 16.10 -8.75 3.34
CA THR A 124 15.86 -9.03 4.76
C THR A 124 14.38 -9.25 5.05
N LEU A 125 14.05 -10.30 5.78
CA LEU A 125 12.68 -10.60 6.20
C LEU A 125 12.47 -10.13 7.64
N LEU A 126 11.52 -9.22 7.82
CA LEU A 126 11.21 -8.56 9.09
C LEU A 126 9.75 -8.83 9.45
N CYS A 127 9.52 -9.63 10.48
CA CYS A 127 8.17 -10.00 10.90
C CYS A 127 7.66 -9.20 12.08
N THR A 128 6.35 -9.00 12.12
CA THR A 128 5.63 -8.41 13.25
C THR A 128 5.18 -9.47 14.26
N ASP A 129 5.14 -10.73 13.86
CA ASP A 129 4.71 -11.90 14.63
C ASP A 129 5.76 -13.01 14.60
N ASP A 130 5.76 -13.85 15.61
CA ASP A 130 6.67 -14.98 15.75
C ASP A 130 6.01 -16.28 15.23
N VAL A 131 5.65 -16.27 13.96
CA VAL A 131 5.02 -17.43 13.31
C VAL A 131 6.08 -18.23 12.56
N ALA A 132 6.11 -19.54 12.80
CA ALA A 132 7.01 -20.44 12.08
C ALA A 132 6.76 -20.42 10.57
N CYS A 133 7.83 -20.34 9.80
CA CYS A 133 7.74 -20.43 8.34
C CYS A 133 7.27 -21.84 7.92
N PRO A 134 6.20 -21.97 7.13
CA PRO A 134 5.78 -23.26 6.58
C PRO A 134 6.91 -23.94 5.79
N ALA A 135 7.00 -25.28 5.88
CA ALA A 135 8.14 -26.03 5.32
C ALA A 135 8.27 -25.88 3.79
N ASP A 136 7.17 -25.84 3.08
CA ASP A 136 7.11 -25.61 1.63
C ASP A 136 7.60 -24.20 1.25
N MET A 137 7.19 -23.19 2.01
CA MET A 137 7.64 -21.81 1.83
C MET A 137 9.11 -21.65 2.18
N ALA A 138 9.59 -22.29 3.25
CA ALA A 138 11.00 -22.30 3.62
C ALA A 138 11.87 -22.92 2.50
N ALA A 139 11.40 -24.01 1.89
CA ALA A 139 12.06 -24.63 0.75
C ALA A 139 12.08 -23.71 -0.49
N ALA A 140 10.98 -23.01 -0.79
CA ALA A 140 10.90 -22.06 -1.90
C ALA A 140 11.84 -20.87 -1.70
N LEU A 141 11.89 -20.29 -0.50
CA LEU A 141 12.80 -19.19 -0.16
C LEU A 141 14.27 -19.61 -0.25
N LYS A 142 14.61 -20.78 0.29
CA LYS A 142 15.96 -21.34 0.19
C LYS A 142 16.38 -21.55 -1.26
N LYS A 143 15.49 -22.10 -2.11
CA LYS A 143 15.74 -22.26 -3.54
C LYS A 143 15.93 -20.91 -4.24
N ALA A 144 15.23 -19.88 -3.82
CA ALA A 144 15.38 -18.51 -4.30
C ALA A 144 16.62 -17.79 -3.74
N GLY A 145 17.38 -18.41 -2.83
CA GLY A 145 18.54 -17.82 -2.19
C GLY A 145 18.18 -16.71 -1.19
N VAL A 146 17.01 -16.80 -0.57
CA VAL A 146 16.61 -15.93 0.54
C VAL A 146 16.97 -16.59 1.84
N GLU A 147 17.75 -15.87 2.66
CA GLU A 147 18.19 -16.39 3.95
C GLU A 147 17.07 -16.39 5.00
N LEU A 148 16.99 -17.49 5.77
CA LEU A 148 16.23 -17.61 7.00
C LEU A 148 17.24 -17.63 8.17
N PRO A 149 16.93 -17.11 9.35
CA PRO A 149 15.60 -16.92 9.90
C PRO A 149 14.95 -15.57 9.56
N VAL A 150 13.64 -15.59 9.64
CA VAL A 150 12.81 -14.39 9.72
C VAL A 150 12.99 -13.78 11.10
N GLU A 151 13.40 -12.52 11.20
CA GLU A 151 13.62 -11.90 12.49
C GLU A 151 12.47 -10.97 12.87
N CYS A 152 12.01 -11.04 14.12
CA CYS A 152 11.01 -10.12 14.65
C CYS A 152 11.60 -8.74 14.89
N VAL A 153 10.90 -7.71 14.40
CA VAL A 153 11.27 -6.31 14.57
C VAL A 153 10.81 -5.80 15.93
N ASP A 154 11.67 -5.03 16.56
CA ASP A 154 11.38 -4.24 17.74
C ASP A 154 11.00 -2.80 17.35
N THR A 155 11.87 -2.13 16.58
CA THR A 155 11.66 -0.76 16.15
C THR A 155 12.15 -0.51 14.72
N LEU A 156 11.53 0.48 14.07
CA LEU A 156 11.97 1.03 12.80
C LEU A 156 12.28 2.51 12.98
N ARG A 157 13.40 2.99 12.43
CA ARG A 157 13.73 4.42 12.42
C ARG A 157 14.32 4.84 11.07
N ALA A 158 14.04 6.07 10.68
CA ALA A 158 14.70 6.68 9.53
C ALA A 158 16.10 7.17 9.93
N GLU A 159 17.06 7.00 9.04
CA GLU A 159 18.43 7.47 9.22
C GLU A 159 19.01 7.93 7.89
N GLY A 160 18.93 9.24 7.63
CA GLY A 160 19.27 9.80 6.33
C GLY A 160 18.39 9.23 5.23
N ASP A 161 19.00 8.62 4.24
CA ASP A 161 18.37 8.02 3.04
C ASP A 161 18.06 6.51 3.20
N ALA A 162 17.99 6.02 4.41
CA ALA A 162 17.76 4.62 4.71
C ALA A 162 16.83 4.42 5.93
N ILE A 163 16.35 3.20 6.09
CA ILE A 163 15.67 2.73 7.29
C ILE A 163 16.60 1.79 8.05
N VAL A 164 16.68 1.99 9.35
CA VAL A 164 17.33 1.05 10.26
C VAL A 164 16.25 0.28 11.03
N ALA A 165 16.24 -1.02 10.84
CA ALA A 165 15.40 -1.95 11.59
C ALA A 165 16.21 -2.52 12.74
N LYS A 166 15.73 -2.37 13.97
CA LYS A 166 16.25 -3.05 15.15
C LYS A 166 15.38 -4.26 15.44
N MET A 167 15.99 -5.43 15.50
CA MET A 167 15.34 -6.69 15.81
C MET A 167 15.26 -6.91 17.32
N LYS A 168 14.32 -7.75 17.74
CA LYS A 168 14.21 -8.19 19.16
C LYS A 168 15.48 -8.86 19.68
N SER A 169 16.28 -9.45 18.80
CA SER A 169 17.61 -9.99 19.11
C SER A 169 18.66 -8.91 19.49
N GLY A 170 18.33 -7.64 19.30
CA GLY A 170 19.25 -6.51 19.48
C GLY A 170 20.09 -6.18 18.24
N LYS A 171 20.06 -7.00 17.21
CA LYS A 171 20.75 -6.70 15.95
C LYS A 171 20.06 -5.54 15.22
N GLU A 172 20.83 -4.81 14.43
CA GLU A 172 20.34 -3.77 13.55
C GLU A 172 20.66 -4.09 12.10
N LYS A 173 19.72 -3.78 11.20
CA LYS A 173 19.92 -3.89 9.76
C LYS A 173 19.54 -2.57 9.11
N ARG A 174 20.46 -2.00 8.34
CA ARG A 174 20.23 -0.81 7.51
C ARG A 174 19.81 -1.25 6.11
N VAL A 175 18.70 -0.70 5.61
CA VAL A 175 18.16 -1.01 4.28
C VAL A 175 17.78 0.27 3.53
N ALA A 176 17.87 0.25 2.21
CA ALA A 176 17.50 1.38 1.36
C ALA A 176 15.98 1.61 1.32
N SER A 177 15.19 0.54 1.43
CA SER A 177 13.73 0.62 1.48
C SER A 177 13.12 -0.56 2.21
N ILE A 178 11.97 -0.33 2.82
CA ILE A 178 11.09 -1.36 3.38
C ILE A 178 9.84 -1.49 2.52
N TYR A 179 9.52 -2.71 2.11
CA TYR A 179 8.25 -3.05 1.49
C TYR A 179 7.27 -3.55 2.54
N ALA A 180 6.25 -2.75 2.83
CA ALA A 180 5.19 -3.15 3.76
C ALA A 180 4.35 -4.29 3.15
N ALA A 181 4.32 -5.44 3.83
CA ALA A 181 3.53 -6.62 3.52
C ALA A 181 2.35 -6.76 4.48
N MET A 182 1.70 -5.65 4.83
CA MET A 182 0.68 -5.58 5.88
C MET A 182 -0.74 -5.70 5.33
N GLY A 183 -0.88 -5.82 4.00
CA GLY A 183 -2.17 -5.87 3.33
C GLY A 183 -2.81 -4.52 3.16
N SER A 184 -4.04 -4.52 2.66
CA SER A 184 -4.85 -3.34 2.45
C SER A 184 -6.29 -3.61 2.85
N ARG A 185 -7.05 -2.54 3.08
CA ARG A 185 -8.46 -2.57 3.39
C ARG A 185 -9.22 -1.82 2.27
N PRO A 186 -10.16 -2.48 1.57
CA PRO A 186 -11.02 -1.79 0.61
C PRO A 186 -11.93 -0.80 1.35
N ARG A 187 -12.19 0.33 0.72
CA ARG A 187 -13.17 1.31 1.20
C ARG A 187 -14.54 1.00 0.61
N SER A 188 -15.13 -0.09 1.02
CA SER A 188 -16.38 -0.63 0.47
C SER A 188 -17.59 -0.39 1.35
N GLU A 189 -17.46 0.37 2.44
CA GLU A 189 -18.49 0.57 3.44
C GLU A 189 -19.81 1.03 2.79
N LEU A 190 -19.76 2.05 1.93
CA LEU A 190 -20.95 2.56 1.24
C LEU A 190 -21.65 1.52 0.35
N TYR A 191 -20.90 0.58 -0.22
CA TYR A 191 -21.44 -0.50 -1.04
C TYR A 191 -22.06 -1.61 -0.20
N THR A 192 -21.40 -1.99 0.90
CA THR A 192 -21.90 -3.04 1.80
C THR A 192 -23.15 -2.58 2.57
N GLU A 193 -23.24 -1.30 2.92
CA GLU A 193 -24.43 -0.70 3.55
C GLU A 193 -25.66 -0.74 2.63
N LEU A 194 -25.47 -0.75 1.33
CA LEU A 194 -26.54 -0.98 0.32
C LEU A 194 -26.89 -2.46 0.15
N GLY A 195 -26.31 -3.37 0.92
CA GLY A 195 -26.51 -4.82 0.79
C GLY A 195 -25.63 -5.49 -0.26
N GLY A 196 -24.61 -4.81 -0.77
CA GLY A 196 -23.63 -5.39 -1.68
C GLY A 196 -22.75 -6.44 -1.00
N ALA A 197 -22.43 -7.54 -1.71
CA ALA A 197 -21.48 -8.55 -1.29
C ALA A 197 -20.07 -8.24 -1.85
N LEU A 198 -19.01 -8.56 -1.06
CA LEU A 198 -17.59 -8.42 -1.44
C LEU A 198 -17.01 -9.77 -1.82
#